data_71f158eac4e5483926dbecb9a5dc8b4c
#
_entry.id   71f158eac4e5483926dbecb9a5dc8b4c
#
_cell.length_a   1.000
_cell.length_b   1.000
_cell.length_c   1.000
_cell.angle_alpha   90.00
_cell.angle_beta   90.00
_cell.angle_gamma   90.00
#
_symmetry.space_group_name_H-M   'P 1'
#
loop_
_entity.id
_entity.type
_entity.pdbx_description
1 polymer ?
#
loop_
_entity_poly.entity_id
_entity_poly.type
_entity_poly.pdbx_seq_one_letter_code
_entity_poly.pdbx_strand_id
1 'polypeptide(L)'
;MEEKHKQLALRYLTVRMRSEYEMRQYLRRKQVSDEEANEIIDYLYSYHYLDDRQFAESYIRDKLRFNPCGRLKLIMALKDKGIDAFTIEDALASEYPEDVEMAQLEKEYNKCREKGKKYQQTMRYLYGKGYSAGMLSSLERY
;
A
#
# COMPACT_ATOMS: atom_id res chain seq x y z
N MET A 1 -18.02 -18.07 18.15
CA MET A 1 -17.53 -18.00 16.77
C MET A 1 -17.94 -19.26 16.03
N GLU A 2 -18.70 -19.11 14.96
CA GLU A 2 -19.12 -20.24 14.17
C GLU A 2 -17.99 -20.77 13.31
N GLU A 3 -17.82 -22.07 13.27
CA GLU A 3 -16.79 -22.70 12.47
C GLU A 3 -16.93 -22.35 10.98
N LYS A 4 -18.15 -22.29 10.49
CA LYS A 4 -18.44 -21.90 9.10
C LYS A 4 -17.86 -20.53 8.76
N HIS A 5 -18.05 -19.55 9.63
CA HIS A 5 -17.57 -18.19 9.42
C HIS A 5 -16.05 -18.11 9.52
N LYS A 6 -15.48 -18.85 10.45
CA LYS A 6 -14.02 -18.97 10.58
C LYS A 6 -13.42 -19.53 9.28
N GLN A 7 -14.03 -20.58 8.71
CA GLN A 7 -13.55 -21.17 7.48
C GLN A 7 -13.66 -20.21 6.30
N LEU A 8 -14.73 -19.40 6.24
CA LEU A 8 -14.86 -18.37 5.22
C LEU A 8 -13.69 -17.39 5.29
N ALA A 9 -13.36 -16.93 6.49
CA ALA A 9 -12.25 -15.99 6.69
C ALA A 9 -10.91 -16.59 6.26
N LEU A 10 -10.62 -17.83 6.67
CA LEU A 10 -9.39 -18.51 6.31
C LEU A 10 -9.28 -18.69 4.80
N ARG A 11 -10.37 -19.07 4.15
CA ARG A 11 -10.39 -19.23 2.70
C ARG A 11 -10.14 -17.92 1.97
N TYR A 12 -10.69 -16.82 2.47
CA TYR A 12 -10.48 -15.50 1.89
C TYR A 12 -8.99 -15.12 1.90
N LEU A 13 -8.29 -15.51 2.95
CA LEU A 13 -6.86 -15.23 3.08
C LEU A 13 -5.98 -16.10 2.18
N THR A 14 -6.47 -17.25 1.69
CA THR A 14 -5.65 -18.12 0.83
C THR A 14 -5.40 -17.51 -0.54
N VAL A 15 -6.23 -16.60 -0.99
CA VAL A 15 -6.11 -15.96 -2.30
C VAL A 15 -4.98 -14.92 -2.30
N ARG A 16 -4.94 -14.08 -1.27
CA ARG A 16 -3.89 -13.09 -1.05
C ARG A 16 -3.96 -12.55 0.36
N MET A 17 -2.95 -11.81 0.77
CA MET A 17 -2.98 -11.09 2.04
C MET A 17 -4.13 -10.09 2.04
N ARG A 18 -4.76 -9.90 3.19
CA ARG A 18 -5.85 -8.95 3.38
C ARG A 18 -5.53 -8.05 4.56
N SER A 19 -5.96 -6.79 4.48
CA SER A 19 -5.95 -5.91 5.64
C SER A 19 -7.11 -6.27 6.57
N GLU A 20 -7.04 -5.80 7.80
CA GLU A 20 -8.15 -5.99 8.74
C GLU A 20 -9.44 -5.38 8.18
N TYR A 21 -9.36 -4.19 7.60
CA TYR A 21 -10.50 -3.51 7.00
C TYR A 21 -11.14 -4.37 5.91
N GLU A 22 -10.33 -4.94 5.02
CA GLU A 22 -10.84 -5.81 3.96
C GLU A 22 -11.53 -7.05 4.53
N MET A 23 -10.95 -7.64 5.57
CA MET A 23 -11.54 -8.80 6.23
C MET A 23 -12.88 -8.45 6.87
N ARG A 24 -12.95 -7.31 7.58
CA ARG A 24 -14.21 -6.88 8.20
C ARG A 24 -15.29 -6.63 7.16
N GLN A 25 -14.96 -6.03 6.04
CA GLN A 25 -15.91 -5.81 4.95
C GLN A 25 -16.39 -7.13 4.36
N TYR A 26 -15.48 -8.08 4.18
CA TYR A 26 -15.83 -9.41 3.67
C TYR A 26 -16.80 -10.12 4.61
N LEU A 27 -16.49 -10.13 5.90
CA LEU A 27 -17.36 -10.77 6.89
C LEU A 27 -18.73 -10.11 6.94
N ARG A 28 -18.78 -8.79 6.81
CA ARG A 28 -20.06 -8.06 6.77
C ARG A 28 -20.88 -8.46 5.55
N ARG A 29 -20.25 -8.59 4.39
CA ARG A 29 -20.92 -9.07 3.17
C ARG A 29 -21.46 -10.49 3.34
N LYS A 30 -20.82 -11.30 4.17
CA LYS A 30 -21.26 -12.66 4.48
C LYS A 30 -22.25 -12.69 5.63
N GLN A 31 -22.71 -11.52 6.07
CA GLN A 31 -23.73 -11.37 7.12
C GLN A 31 -23.27 -11.90 8.49
N VAL A 32 -21.98 -11.84 8.75
CA VAL A 32 -21.41 -12.12 10.05
C VAL A 32 -21.61 -10.88 10.93
N SER A 33 -22.09 -11.05 12.16
CA SER A 33 -22.28 -9.94 13.09
C SER A 33 -20.98 -9.28 13.44
N ASP A 34 -21.02 -8.01 13.83
CA ASP A 34 -19.81 -7.29 14.22
C ASP A 34 -19.15 -7.93 15.45
N GLU A 35 -19.95 -8.46 16.37
CA GLU A 35 -19.43 -9.15 17.57
C GLU A 35 -18.65 -10.40 17.17
N GLU A 36 -19.22 -11.21 16.30
CA GLU A 36 -18.53 -12.41 15.83
C GLU A 36 -17.34 -12.05 14.96
N ALA A 37 -17.43 -10.99 14.15
CA ALA A 37 -16.30 -10.51 13.36
C ALA A 37 -15.13 -10.14 14.26
N ASN A 38 -15.38 -9.49 15.38
CA ASN A 38 -14.33 -9.17 16.34
C ASN A 38 -13.61 -10.42 16.85
N GLU A 39 -14.38 -11.48 17.16
CA GLU A 39 -13.80 -12.75 17.61
C GLU A 39 -12.93 -13.37 16.51
N ILE A 40 -13.40 -13.34 15.27
CA ILE A 40 -12.66 -13.88 14.12
C ILE A 40 -11.38 -13.08 13.89
N ILE A 41 -11.47 -11.76 13.94
CA ILE A 41 -10.31 -10.88 13.75
C ILE A 41 -9.26 -11.17 14.84
N ASP A 42 -9.69 -11.26 16.10
CA ASP A 42 -8.76 -11.58 17.20
C ASP A 42 -8.09 -12.93 16.99
N TYR A 43 -8.86 -13.92 16.56
CA TYR A 43 -8.31 -15.24 16.24
C TYR A 43 -7.24 -15.13 15.13
N LEU A 44 -7.55 -14.40 14.06
CA LEU A 44 -6.62 -14.27 12.93
C LEU A 44 -5.32 -13.56 13.32
N TYR A 45 -5.42 -12.54 14.18
CA TYR A 45 -4.22 -11.88 14.69
C TYR A 45 -3.40 -12.81 15.59
N SER A 46 -4.07 -13.59 16.43
CA SER A 46 -3.36 -14.47 17.38
C SER A 46 -2.55 -15.56 16.65
N TYR A 47 -2.96 -15.95 15.46
CA TYR A 47 -2.24 -16.91 14.63
C TYR A 47 -1.42 -16.25 13.53
N HIS A 48 -1.28 -14.93 13.56
CA HIS A 48 -0.52 -14.15 12.58
C HIS A 48 -1.05 -14.29 11.14
N TYR A 49 -2.34 -14.58 11.00
CA TYR A 49 -3.00 -14.63 9.69
C TYR A 49 -3.45 -13.26 9.21
N LEU A 50 -3.56 -12.29 10.14
CA LEU A 50 -3.76 -10.88 9.84
C LEU A 50 -2.65 -10.08 10.50
N ASP A 51 -2.13 -9.10 9.78
CA ASP A 51 -1.11 -8.18 10.27
C ASP A 51 -1.06 -7.00 9.32
N ASP A 52 -1.65 -5.87 9.72
CA ASP A 52 -1.74 -4.69 8.86
C ASP A 52 -0.38 -4.10 8.52
N ARG A 53 0.58 -4.23 9.42
CA ARG A 53 1.95 -3.77 9.14
C ARG A 53 2.59 -4.61 8.04
N GLN A 54 2.51 -5.92 8.16
CA GLN A 54 3.00 -6.83 7.12
C GLN A 54 2.28 -6.60 5.81
N PHE A 55 0.98 -6.36 5.85
CA PHE A 55 0.20 -6.05 4.67
C PHE A 55 0.75 -4.80 3.99
N ALA A 56 0.97 -3.73 4.75
CA ALA A 56 1.48 -2.48 4.21
C ALA A 56 2.88 -2.65 3.61
N GLU A 57 3.77 -3.33 4.33
CA GLU A 57 5.14 -3.58 3.85
C GLU A 57 5.14 -4.39 2.56
N SER A 58 4.35 -5.45 2.51
CA SER A 58 4.25 -6.30 1.33
C SER A 58 3.66 -5.54 0.14
N TYR A 59 2.64 -4.73 0.39
CA TYR A 59 2.01 -3.91 -0.65
C TYR A 59 3.02 -2.94 -1.26
N ILE A 60 3.79 -2.27 -0.42
CA ILE A 60 4.81 -1.32 -0.86
C ILE A 60 5.87 -2.04 -1.72
N ARG A 61 6.40 -3.15 -1.22
CA ARG A 61 7.42 -3.93 -1.95
C ARG A 61 6.91 -4.36 -3.32
N ASP A 62 5.69 -4.86 -3.39
CA ASP A 62 5.12 -5.33 -4.66
C ASP A 62 4.93 -4.18 -5.64
N LYS A 63 4.45 -3.03 -5.16
CA LYS A 63 4.30 -1.85 -6.01
C LYS A 63 5.63 -1.37 -6.56
N LEU A 64 6.65 -1.31 -5.71
CA LEU A 64 7.98 -0.87 -6.14
C LEU A 64 8.61 -1.83 -7.14
N ARG A 65 8.30 -3.10 -7.03
CA ARG A 65 8.82 -4.13 -7.92
C ARG A 65 8.12 -4.13 -9.29
N PHE A 66 6.80 -4.01 -9.31
CA PHE A 66 6.02 -4.22 -10.53
C PHE A 66 5.52 -2.94 -11.19
N ASN A 67 5.29 -1.90 -10.42
CA ASN A 67 4.79 -0.63 -10.95
C ASN A 67 5.21 0.52 -10.01
N PRO A 68 6.50 0.89 -10.02
CA PRO A 68 7.01 1.89 -9.09
C PRO A 68 6.28 3.22 -9.15
N CYS A 69 6.17 3.87 -8.00
CA CYS A 69 5.48 5.16 -7.87
C CYS A 69 6.05 5.90 -6.65
N GLY A 70 5.61 7.14 -6.45
CA GLY A 70 5.97 7.92 -5.27
C GLY A 70 5.13 7.54 -4.06
N ARG A 71 5.62 7.93 -2.89
CA ARG A 71 4.97 7.55 -1.61
C ARG A 71 3.56 8.08 -1.46
N LEU A 72 3.24 9.24 -2.04
CA LEU A 72 1.89 9.79 -1.90
C LEU A 72 0.84 8.87 -2.48
N LYS A 73 1.15 8.21 -3.58
CA LYS A 73 0.23 7.25 -4.20
C LYS A 73 0.08 5.99 -3.35
N LEU A 74 1.17 5.54 -2.73
CA LEU A 74 1.15 4.40 -1.81
C LEU A 74 0.33 4.72 -0.57
N ILE A 75 0.50 5.92 -0.01
CA ILE A 75 -0.26 6.36 1.17
C ILE A 75 -1.76 6.33 0.86
N MET A 76 -2.17 6.89 -0.26
CA MET A 76 -3.58 6.90 -0.65
C MET A 76 -4.13 5.49 -0.80
N ALA A 77 -3.40 4.62 -1.48
CA ALA A 77 -3.84 3.25 -1.69
C ALA A 77 -3.95 2.48 -0.37
N LEU A 78 -3.01 2.67 0.54
CA LEU A 78 -3.03 1.99 1.84
C LEU A 78 -4.14 2.55 2.74
N LYS A 79 -4.43 3.84 2.67
CA LYS A 79 -5.58 4.42 3.38
C LYS A 79 -6.89 3.82 2.88
N ASP A 80 -7.01 3.60 1.58
CA ASP A 80 -8.19 2.95 1.00
C ASP A 80 -8.35 1.50 1.49
N LYS A 81 -7.25 0.87 1.91
CA LYS A 81 -7.27 -0.47 2.51
C LYS A 81 -7.51 -0.43 4.02
N GLY A 82 -7.77 0.76 4.56
CA GLY A 82 -8.07 0.93 5.98
C GLY A 82 -6.85 0.89 6.90
N ILE A 83 -5.65 1.00 6.35
CA ILE A 83 -4.42 1.02 7.17
C ILE A 83 -4.31 2.41 7.82
N ASP A 84 -4.01 2.45 9.12
CA ASP A 84 -3.88 3.72 9.82
C ASP A 84 -2.58 4.46 9.43
N ALA A 85 -2.59 5.77 9.66
CA ALA A 85 -1.49 6.65 9.24
C ALA A 85 -0.15 6.26 9.88
N PHE A 86 -0.17 5.86 11.14
CA PHE A 86 1.06 5.47 11.85
C PHE A 86 1.68 4.22 11.23
N THR A 87 0.86 3.21 10.94
CA THR A 87 1.31 1.97 10.33
C THR A 87 1.86 2.23 8.92
N ILE A 88 1.20 3.10 8.16
CA ILE A 88 1.67 3.49 6.82
C ILE A 88 3.06 4.14 6.91
N GLU A 89 3.22 5.12 7.79
CA GLU A 89 4.50 5.81 7.97
C GLU A 89 5.61 4.86 8.36
N ASP A 90 5.30 3.94 9.28
CA ASP A 90 6.25 2.96 9.77
C ASP A 90 6.70 2.01 8.64
N ALA A 91 5.73 1.56 7.84
CA ALA A 91 6.02 0.67 6.71
C ALA A 91 6.84 1.39 5.64
N LEU A 92 6.52 2.65 5.37
CA LEU A 92 7.30 3.46 4.41
C LEU A 92 8.72 3.70 4.89
N ALA A 93 8.89 3.97 6.18
CA ALA A 93 10.24 4.15 6.75
C ALA A 93 11.09 2.89 6.56
N SER A 94 10.48 1.73 6.67
CA SER A 94 11.16 0.44 6.50
C SER A 94 11.41 0.10 5.03
N GLU A 95 10.40 0.24 4.18
CA GLU A 95 10.44 -0.28 2.81
C GLU A 95 10.76 0.76 1.74
N TYR A 96 10.55 2.05 2.04
CA TYR A 96 10.69 3.10 1.05
C TYR A 96 11.21 4.39 1.68
N PRO A 97 12.41 4.35 2.29
CA PRO A 97 12.99 5.58 2.85
C PRO A 97 13.22 6.64 1.78
N GLU A 98 13.37 7.87 2.21
CA GLU A 98 13.42 9.03 1.32
C GLU A 98 14.50 8.92 0.25
N ASP A 99 15.69 8.42 0.61
CA ASP A 99 16.79 8.26 -0.35
C ASP A 99 16.46 7.23 -1.43
N VAL A 100 15.76 6.16 -1.08
CA VAL A 100 15.33 5.14 -2.05
C VAL A 100 14.26 5.73 -2.98
N GLU A 101 13.33 6.50 -2.43
CA GLU A 101 12.32 7.17 -3.25
C GLU A 101 12.95 8.17 -4.20
N MET A 102 13.92 8.95 -3.74
CA MET A 102 14.61 9.91 -4.60
C MET A 102 15.35 9.21 -5.74
N ALA A 103 16.01 8.09 -5.44
CA ALA A 103 16.68 7.30 -6.48
C ALA A 103 15.70 6.79 -7.53
N GLN A 104 14.52 6.34 -7.09
CA GLN A 104 13.46 5.89 -8.00
C GLN A 104 12.94 7.05 -8.84
N LEU A 105 12.75 8.22 -8.24
CA LEU A 105 12.31 9.42 -8.93
C LEU A 105 13.30 9.81 -10.03
N GLU A 106 14.59 9.84 -9.71
CA GLU A 106 15.64 10.16 -10.69
C GLU A 106 15.64 9.19 -11.86
N LYS A 107 15.46 7.91 -11.57
CA LYS A 107 15.40 6.88 -12.60
C LYS A 107 14.20 7.12 -13.54
N GLU A 108 13.04 7.42 -12.99
CA GLU A 108 11.85 7.71 -13.80
C GLU A 108 11.98 9.02 -14.56
N TYR A 109 12.57 10.02 -13.94
CA TYR A 109 12.87 11.30 -14.60
C TYR A 109 13.75 11.08 -15.83
N ASN A 110 14.83 10.35 -15.66
CA ASN A 110 15.77 10.08 -16.77
C ASN A 110 15.10 9.32 -17.90
N LYS A 111 14.24 8.36 -17.59
CA LYS A 111 13.48 7.62 -18.60
C LYS A 111 12.60 8.56 -19.42
N CYS A 112 11.93 9.50 -18.78
CA CYS A 112 11.08 10.48 -19.45
C CYS A 112 11.91 11.35 -20.39
N ARG A 113 13.07 11.82 -19.94
CA ARG A 113 13.95 12.66 -20.75
C ARG A 113 14.51 11.89 -21.94
N GLU A 114 14.89 10.65 -21.76
CA GLU A 114 15.38 9.79 -22.83
C GLU A 114 14.32 9.57 -23.93
N LYS A 115 13.04 9.52 -23.52
CA LYS A 115 11.94 9.40 -24.48
C LYS A 115 11.58 10.72 -25.14
N GLY A 116 12.29 11.79 -24.85
CA GLY A 116 12.09 13.09 -25.45
C GLY A 116 10.97 13.92 -24.85
N LYS A 117 10.45 13.55 -23.69
CA LYS A 117 9.42 14.35 -23.02
C LYS A 117 9.99 15.69 -22.57
N LYS A 118 9.20 16.74 -22.74
CA LYS A 118 9.54 18.07 -22.28
C LYS A 118 9.51 18.12 -20.76
N TYR A 119 10.26 19.05 -20.17
CA TYR A 119 10.36 19.19 -18.71
C TYR A 119 8.99 19.27 -18.04
N GLN A 120 8.12 20.14 -18.54
CA GLN A 120 6.79 20.32 -17.94
C GLN A 120 5.94 19.05 -18.02
N GLN A 121 6.01 18.34 -19.12
CA GLN A 121 5.32 17.05 -19.28
C GLN A 121 5.84 16.02 -18.29
N THR A 122 7.16 15.98 -18.14
CA THR A 122 7.83 15.07 -17.20
C THR A 122 7.38 15.36 -15.77
N MET A 123 7.38 16.64 -15.37
CA MET A 123 6.95 17.01 -14.02
C MET A 123 5.50 16.65 -13.75
N ARG A 124 4.63 16.88 -14.69
CA ARG A 124 3.21 16.55 -14.57
C ARG A 124 3.01 15.03 -14.44
N TYR A 125 3.71 14.28 -15.25
CA TYR A 125 3.66 12.81 -15.21
C TYR A 125 4.13 12.28 -13.86
N LEU A 126 5.26 12.77 -13.37
CA LEU A 126 5.82 12.30 -12.10
C LEU A 126 4.98 12.73 -10.90
N TYR A 127 4.39 13.93 -10.94
CA TYR A 127 3.46 14.34 -9.90
C TYR A 127 2.25 13.39 -9.85
N GLY A 128 1.72 13.01 -11.02
CA GLY A 128 0.64 12.04 -11.11
C GLY A 128 1.03 10.64 -10.65
N LYS A 129 2.33 10.32 -10.66
CA LYS A 129 2.86 9.06 -10.15
C LYS A 129 3.04 9.06 -8.63
N GLY A 130 2.73 10.17 -7.97
CA GLY A 130 2.75 10.23 -6.51
C GLY A 130 3.99 10.82 -5.87
N TYR A 131 4.89 11.41 -6.65
CA TYR A 131 6.05 12.10 -6.09
C TYR A 131 5.64 13.50 -5.65
N SER A 132 6.13 13.94 -4.48
CA SER A 132 5.73 15.24 -3.93
C SER A 132 6.32 16.40 -4.73
N ALA A 133 5.64 17.55 -4.67
CA ALA A 133 6.13 18.77 -5.29
C ALA A 133 7.52 19.14 -4.76
N GLY A 134 7.76 18.94 -3.46
CA GLY A 134 9.07 19.21 -2.85
C GLY A 134 10.17 18.35 -3.44
N MET A 135 9.93 17.06 -3.64
CA MET A 135 10.93 16.19 -4.27
C MET A 135 11.16 16.56 -5.73
N LEU A 136 10.07 16.86 -6.43
CA LEU A 136 10.19 17.24 -7.85
C LEU A 136 11.00 18.53 -8.03
N SER A 137 10.84 19.48 -7.11
CA SER A 137 11.58 20.74 -7.18
C SER A 137 13.08 20.57 -6.93
N SER A 138 13.48 19.45 -6.34
CA SER A 138 14.90 19.15 -6.09
C SER A 138 15.61 18.56 -7.30
N LEU A 139 14.89 18.19 -8.35
CA LEU A 139 15.50 17.67 -9.57
C LEU A 139 16.18 18.80 -10.34
N GLU A 140 17.34 18.49 -10.92
CA GLU A 140 18.06 19.44 -11.76
C GLU A 140 17.36 19.59 -13.11
N ARG A 141 17.35 20.83 -13.60
CA ARG A 141 16.80 21.15 -14.92
C ARG A 141 17.92 21.11 -15.95
N TYR A 142 17.65 20.41 -17.01
CA TYR A 142 18.56 20.36 -18.14
C TYR A 142 17.95 21.04 -19.36
#